data_c59ffc49f2b4838d2d5896390b0b6252
#
_entry.id   c59ffc49f2b4838d2d5896390b0b6252
#
_cell.length_a   1.000
_cell.length_b   1.000
_cell.length_c   1.000
_cell.angle_alpha   90.00
_cell.angle_beta   90.00
_cell.angle_gamma   90.00
#
_symmetry.space_group_name_H-M   'P 1'
#
loop_
_entity.id
_entity.type
_entity.pdbx_description
1 polymer ?
#
loop_
_entity_poly.entity_id
_entity_poly.type
_entity_poly.pdbx_seq_one_letter_code
_entity_poly.pdbx_strand_id
1 'polypeptide(L)'
;MTCQCDASPLSSVRVSQVDSMHGSPDQLAPRARHLLRTLIARYIQDGEPVGSQTLARVAGLEVSPATIRNILGDLEDLGLLASPHTSAGRVPTAHGYRVFVDSLLQMQPPGEGELARLRQELAGGGSTQALLGSASELLSAMSHFVGVVSAPRREQFAFRQIDFVALDGRRVLAILVFADNEVQNRVIETRQDFAPGQLEQVANYLNAHFAGLPMAEIRTRLLLELRDARSELEQLLAHSIELAEQALQPPADDMLVAGQTRLMGVQDLSDLERLRELFELFSSKREILQLLERTIQAPGVRIFIGEETGMMPLQGVSLVTAPYTANGQVLGVLGVIGPKRMAYDRVIPLVQATADVLGAAFSPPGRGPGPADA
;
A
#
# COMPACT_ATOMS: atom_id res chain seq x y z
N MET A 1 -27.62 22.06 -29.43
CA MET A 1 -26.33 22.30 -28.80
C MET A 1 -26.14 21.17 -27.79
N THR A 2 -25.55 20.09 -28.23
CA THR A 2 -25.32 18.84 -27.50
C THR A 2 -23.98 18.96 -26.80
N CYS A 3 -23.99 18.99 -25.48
CA CYS A 3 -22.78 18.93 -24.65
C CYS A 3 -22.32 17.47 -24.59
N GLN A 4 -21.27 17.17 -25.30
CA GLN A 4 -20.53 15.93 -25.26
C GLN A 4 -19.66 15.94 -24.00
N CYS A 5 -20.03 15.16 -22.97
CA CYS A 5 -19.14 14.88 -21.83
C CYS A 5 -18.10 13.87 -22.30
N ASP A 6 -16.90 14.35 -22.52
CA ASP A 6 -15.71 13.51 -22.72
C ASP A 6 -15.42 12.70 -21.45
N ALA A 7 -15.68 11.42 -21.54
CA ALA A 7 -15.19 10.45 -20.57
C ALA A 7 -13.70 10.23 -20.84
N SER A 8 -12.86 10.86 -20.05
CA SER A 8 -11.42 10.59 -20.05
C SER A 8 -11.14 9.13 -19.72
N PRO A 9 -10.31 8.44 -20.50
CA PRO A 9 -10.00 7.04 -20.29
C PRO A 9 -9.17 6.87 -19.01
N LEU A 10 -9.50 5.84 -18.24
CA LEU A 10 -8.62 5.26 -17.23
C LEU A 10 -7.31 4.84 -17.94
N SER A 11 -6.37 5.76 -18.01
CA SER A 11 -5.09 5.56 -18.66
C SER A 11 -4.25 4.58 -17.86
N SER A 12 -4.10 3.40 -18.42
CA SER A 12 -3.06 2.38 -18.18
C SER A 12 -2.57 2.24 -16.75
N VAL A 13 -3.14 1.26 -16.03
CA VAL A 13 -2.54 0.71 -14.82
C VAL A 13 -1.13 0.23 -15.17
N ARG A 14 -0.10 0.97 -14.77
CA ARG A 14 1.29 0.55 -14.90
C ARG A 14 1.62 -0.38 -13.74
N VAL A 15 1.71 -1.66 -14.01
CA VAL A 15 2.32 -2.63 -13.10
C VAL A 15 3.82 -2.45 -13.21
N SER A 16 4.46 -1.93 -12.16
CA SER A 16 5.93 -1.76 -12.13
C SER A 16 6.57 -3.13 -11.90
N GLN A 17 7.38 -3.57 -12.86
CA GLN A 17 8.15 -4.82 -12.79
C GLN A 17 9.17 -4.76 -11.65
N VAL A 18 9.17 -5.78 -10.81
CA VAL A 18 10.30 -6.08 -9.92
C VAL A 18 11.35 -6.79 -10.78
N ASP A 19 12.58 -6.29 -10.79
CA ASP A 19 13.71 -6.89 -11.52
C ASP A 19 13.89 -8.37 -11.13
N SER A 20 13.31 -9.26 -11.91
CA SER A 20 13.52 -10.70 -11.81
C SER A 20 14.34 -11.20 -13.00
N MET A 21 15.56 -11.61 -12.70
CA MET A 21 16.46 -12.33 -13.61
C MET A 21 15.93 -13.75 -13.88
N HIS A 22 14.84 -13.94 -14.61
CA HIS A 22 14.49 -15.25 -15.18
C HIS A 22 13.52 -15.07 -16.36
N GLY A 23 13.86 -15.64 -17.50
CA GLY A 23 13.12 -15.86 -18.74
C GLY A 23 11.97 -14.88 -19.09
N SER A 24 12.21 -14.04 -20.08
CA SER A 24 11.20 -13.07 -20.56
C SER A 24 9.93 -13.78 -21.06
N PRO A 25 8.72 -13.30 -20.70
CA PRO A 25 7.41 -13.83 -21.12
C PRO A 25 7.22 -13.93 -22.64
N ASP A 26 7.97 -13.14 -23.40
CA ASP A 26 7.93 -13.12 -24.87
C ASP A 26 8.48 -14.39 -25.54
N GLN A 27 9.10 -15.29 -24.80
CA GLN A 27 9.64 -16.56 -25.31
C GLN A 27 8.58 -17.68 -25.40
N LEU A 28 7.42 -17.52 -24.76
CA LEU A 28 6.36 -18.54 -24.80
C LEU A 28 5.60 -18.50 -26.14
N ALA A 29 5.48 -19.68 -26.77
CA ALA A 29 4.64 -19.83 -27.95
C ALA A 29 3.19 -19.41 -27.67
N PRO A 30 2.44 -18.83 -28.63
CA PRO A 30 1.09 -18.33 -28.40
C PRO A 30 0.13 -19.36 -27.80
N ARG A 31 0.26 -20.64 -28.18
CA ARG A 31 -0.56 -21.74 -27.64
C ARG A 31 -0.21 -22.04 -26.17
N ALA A 32 1.06 -22.03 -25.81
CA ALA A 32 1.54 -22.25 -24.44
C ALA A 32 1.07 -21.09 -23.53
N ARG A 33 1.16 -19.87 -24.02
CA ARG A 33 0.67 -18.64 -23.34
C ARG A 33 -0.83 -18.71 -23.06
N HIS A 34 -1.62 -19.13 -24.05
CA HIS A 34 -3.07 -19.30 -23.90
C HIS A 34 -3.43 -20.40 -22.90
N LEU A 35 -2.74 -21.56 -22.96
CA LEU A 35 -2.96 -22.66 -22.03
C LEU A 35 -2.57 -22.30 -20.59
N LEU A 36 -1.44 -21.61 -20.40
CA LEU A 36 -1.00 -21.12 -19.10
C LEU A 36 -2.05 -20.17 -18.49
N ARG A 37 -2.51 -19.19 -19.28
CA ARG A 37 -3.57 -18.27 -18.85
C ARG A 37 -4.85 -19.00 -18.44
N THR A 38 -5.32 -19.93 -19.28
CA THR A 38 -6.56 -20.69 -19.02
C THR A 38 -6.42 -21.57 -17.80
N LEU A 39 -5.24 -22.20 -17.61
CA LEU A 39 -4.96 -23.04 -16.44
C LEU A 39 -4.98 -22.20 -15.15
N ILE A 40 -4.28 -21.07 -15.14
CA ILE A 40 -4.20 -20.22 -13.95
C ILE A 40 -5.57 -19.64 -13.60
N ALA A 41 -6.31 -19.11 -14.60
CA ALA A 41 -7.65 -18.60 -14.40
C ALA A 41 -8.60 -19.68 -13.80
N ARG A 42 -8.51 -20.91 -14.32
CA ARG A 42 -9.29 -22.04 -13.81
C ARG A 42 -8.89 -22.43 -12.37
N TYR A 43 -7.59 -22.50 -12.11
CA TYR A 43 -7.08 -22.82 -10.78
C TYR A 43 -7.47 -21.75 -9.75
N ILE A 44 -7.47 -20.48 -10.12
CA ILE A 44 -7.96 -19.39 -9.25
C ILE A 44 -9.43 -19.62 -8.86
N GLN A 45 -10.26 -20.04 -9.81
CA GLN A 45 -11.69 -20.27 -9.57
C GLN A 45 -11.97 -21.51 -8.73
N ASP A 46 -11.36 -22.65 -9.07
CA ASP A 46 -11.72 -23.94 -8.51
C ASP A 46 -10.85 -24.37 -7.33
N GLY A 47 -9.58 -23.94 -7.29
CA GLY A 47 -8.58 -24.37 -6.30
C GLY A 47 -8.04 -25.79 -6.53
N GLU A 48 -8.49 -26.49 -7.57
CA GLU A 48 -8.13 -27.86 -7.86
C GLU A 48 -7.10 -27.95 -8.99
N PRO A 49 -6.12 -28.88 -8.89
CA PRO A 49 -5.13 -29.09 -9.96
C PRO A 49 -5.79 -29.34 -11.31
N VAL A 50 -5.35 -28.64 -12.35
CA VAL A 50 -6.00 -28.65 -13.66
C VAL A 50 -5.34 -29.68 -14.58
N GLY A 51 -6.14 -30.66 -15.03
CA GLY A 51 -5.69 -31.73 -15.93
C GLY A 51 -5.78 -31.35 -17.42
N SER A 52 -4.98 -32.03 -18.27
CA SER A 52 -4.98 -31.83 -19.73
C SER A 52 -6.36 -32.05 -20.39
N GLN A 53 -7.16 -32.99 -19.88
CA GLN A 53 -8.52 -33.23 -20.38
C GLN A 53 -9.48 -32.08 -20.06
N THR A 54 -9.35 -31.48 -18.88
CA THR A 54 -10.14 -30.31 -18.49
C THR A 54 -9.77 -29.11 -19.38
N LEU A 55 -8.46 -28.88 -19.58
CA LEU A 55 -7.98 -27.81 -20.45
C LEU A 55 -8.42 -28.00 -21.91
N ALA A 56 -8.41 -29.23 -22.43
CA ALA A 56 -8.89 -29.51 -23.80
C ALA A 56 -10.35 -29.06 -24.01
N ARG A 57 -11.18 -29.15 -22.96
CA ARG A 57 -12.59 -28.72 -23.01
C ARG A 57 -12.79 -27.21 -22.87
N VAL A 58 -11.95 -26.54 -22.07
CA VAL A 58 -12.20 -25.13 -21.70
C VAL A 58 -11.32 -24.15 -22.49
N ALA A 59 -10.18 -24.59 -23.04
CA ALA A 59 -9.26 -23.69 -23.71
C ALA A 59 -9.70 -23.28 -25.12
N GLY A 60 -10.70 -23.93 -25.70
CA GLY A 60 -11.17 -23.62 -27.06
C GLY A 60 -10.13 -23.83 -28.15
N LEU A 61 -9.08 -24.63 -27.88
CA LEU A 61 -8.03 -24.96 -28.83
C LEU A 61 -8.35 -26.31 -29.51
N GLU A 62 -8.24 -26.35 -30.83
CA GLU A 62 -8.34 -27.59 -31.63
C GLU A 62 -7.06 -28.43 -31.54
N VAL A 63 -6.70 -28.88 -30.31
CA VAL A 63 -5.53 -29.71 -30.05
C VAL A 63 -5.89 -30.90 -29.18
N SER A 64 -5.18 -32.03 -29.42
CA SER A 64 -5.42 -33.24 -28.66
C SER A 64 -5.00 -33.09 -27.18
N PRO A 65 -5.62 -33.84 -26.25
CA PRO A 65 -5.18 -33.85 -24.84
C PRO A 65 -3.71 -34.29 -24.68
N ALA A 66 -3.18 -35.08 -25.61
CA ALA A 66 -1.77 -35.47 -25.63
C ALA A 66 -0.86 -34.28 -25.94
N THR A 67 -1.23 -33.46 -26.93
CA THR A 67 -0.50 -32.22 -27.26
C THR A 67 -0.53 -31.24 -26.10
N ILE A 68 -1.69 -31.08 -25.44
CA ILE A 68 -1.79 -30.23 -24.24
C ILE A 68 -0.86 -30.75 -23.12
N ARG A 69 -0.81 -32.09 -22.92
CA ARG A 69 0.09 -32.67 -21.90
C ARG A 69 1.56 -32.35 -22.18
N ASN A 70 2.01 -32.39 -23.43
CA ASN A 70 3.37 -32.03 -23.79
C ASN A 70 3.63 -30.56 -23.49
N ILE A 71 2.74 -29.63 -23.88
CA ILE A 71 2.88 -28.20 -23.59
C ILE A 71 2.90 -27.94 -22.07
N LEU A 72 2.09 -28.66 -21.30
CA LEU A 72 2.11 -28.56 -19.83
C LEU A 72 3.43 -29.08 -19.23
N GLY A 73 4.05 -30.10 -19.84
CA GLY A 73 5.39 -30.55 -19.49
C GLY A 73 6.43 -29.47 -19.74
N ASP A 74 6.42 -28.86 -20.93
CA ASP A 74 7.32 -27.76 -21.25
C ASP A 74 7.16 -26.56 -20.28
N LEU A 75 5.93 -26.22 -19.89
CA LEU A 75 5.66 -25.18 -18.89
C LEU A 75 6.13 -25.56 -17.47
N GLU A 76 6.10 -26.85 -17.13
CA GLU A 76 6.63 -27.36 -15.87
C GLU A 76 8.17 -27.32 -15.86
N ASP A 77 8.82 -27.69 -16.97
CA ASP A 77 10.27 -27.59 -17.14
C ASP A 77 10.77 -26.15 -17.06
N LEU A 78 9.95 -25.19 -17.48
CA LEU A 78 10.19 -23.74 -17.32
C LEU A 78 9.90 -23.23 -15.89
N GLY A 79 9.46 -24.11 -14.97
CA GLY A 79 9.15 -23.73 -13.61
C GLY A 79 7.88 -22.87 -13.44
N LEU A 80 7.03 -22.77 -14.47
CA LEU A 80 5.77 -22.00 -14.42
C LEU A 80 4.64 -22.79 -13.78
N LEU A 81 4.69 -24.09 -13.91
CA LEU A 81 3.74 -25.05 -13.34
C LEU A 81 4.46 -26.06 -12.45
N ALA A 82 3.71 -26.70 -11.56
CA ALA A 82 4.19 -27.81 -10.75
C ALA A 82 3.14 -28.94 -10.71
N SER A 83 3.61 -30.16 -10.47
CA SER A 83 2.76 -31.33 -10.26
C SER A 83 2.72 -31.67 -8.77
N PRO A 84 1.60 -31.46 -8.06
CA PRO A 84 1.53 -31.80 -6.63
C PRO A 84 1.67 -33.31 -6.38
N HIS A 85 1.17 -34.15 -7.30
CA HIS A 85 1.30 -35.61 -7.28
C HIS A 85 1.36 -36.16 -8.71
N THR A 86 1.92 -37.33 -8.88
CA THR A 86 2.19 -37.98 -10.19
C THR A 86 0.95 -38.17 -11.08
N SER A 87 -0.24 -38.30 -10.48
CA SER A 87 -1.52 -38.46 -11.18
C SER A 87 -2.41 -37.21 -11.12
N ALA A 88 -2.00 -36.18 -10.40
CA ALA A 88 -2.73 -34.93 -10.28
C ALA A 88 -2.52 -34.06 -11.54
N GLY A 89 -3.42 -33.10 -11.76
CA GLY A 89 -3.23 -32.06 -12.75
C GLY A 89 -2.01 -31.17 -12.44
N ARG A 90 -1.95 -30.01 -13.05
CA ARG A 90 -0.91 -29.01 -12.79
C ARG A 90 -1.45 -27.84 -11.97
N VAL A 91 -0.58 -27.26 -11.12
CA VAL A 91 -0.86 -26.06 -10.33
C VAL A 91 0.15 -24.96 -10.69
N PRO A 92 -0.20 -23.69 -10.64
CA PRO A 92 0.73 -22.60 -10.88
C PRO A 92 1.79 -22.50 -9.76
N THR A 93 3.03 -22.20 -10.14
CA THR A 93 4.06 -21.77 -9.20
C THR A 93 3.97 -20.27 -8.94
N ALA A 94 4.74 -19.72 -7.99
CA ALA A 94 4.85 -18.27 -7.81
C ALA A 94 5.34 -17.59 -9.09
N HIS A 95 6.29 -18.20 -9.79
CA HIS A 95 6.77 -17.72 -11.09
C HIS A 95 5.68 -17.75 -12.18
N GLY A 96 4.87 -18.80 -12.23
CA GLY A 96 3.72 -18.89 -13.13
C GLY A 96 2.69 -17.78 -12.89
N TYR A 97 2.39 -17.49 -11.63
CA TYR A 97 1.53 -16.35 -11.27
C TYR A 97 2.15 -15.01 -11.67
N ARG A 98 3.47 -14.83 -11.51
CA ARG A 98 4.16 -13.61 -11.94
C ARG A 98 4.01 -13.38 -13.43
N VAL A 99 4.32 -14.37 -14.27
CA VAL A 99 4.14 -14.29 -15.73
C VAL A 99 2.68 -14.03 -16.11
N PHE A 100 1.74 -14.65 -15.38
CA PHE A 100 0.30 -14.42 -15.60
C PHE A 100 -0.08 -12.96 -15.33
N VAL A 101 0.32 -12.40 -14.20
CA VAL A 101 -0.01 -11.02 -13.80
C VAL A 101 0.64 -10.01 -14.74
N ASP A 102 1.91 -10.20 -15.10
CA ASP A 102 2.67 -9.21 -15.88
C ASP A 102 2.28 -9.18 -17.36
N SER A 103 1.83 -10.31 -17.94
CA SER A 103 1.71 -10.42 -19.38
C SER A 103 0.41 -11.01 -19.90
N LEU A 104 -0.32 -11.76 -19.07
CA LEU A 104 -1.48 -12.54 -19.54
C LEU A 104 -2.81 -12.06 -18.95
N LEU A 105 -2.76 -11.25 -17.90
CA LEU A 105 -3.94 -10.79 -17.19
C LEU A 105 -4.69 -9.72 -17.99
N GLN A 106 -6.02 -9.84 -18.02
CA GLN A 106 -6.92 -8.80 -18.52
C GLN A 106 -7.63 -8.18 -17.33
N MET A 107 -7.34 -6.91 -17.08
CA MET A 107 -7.91 -6.16 -15.96
C MET A 107 -9.41 -5.95 -16.16
N GLN A 108 -10.17 -6.11 -15.09
CA GLN A 108 -11.59 -5.82 -15.03
C GLN A 108 -11.79 -4.60 -14.12
N PRO A 109 -12.04 -3.41 -14.67
CA PRO A 109 -12.24 -2.21 -13.85
C PRO A 109 -13.43 -2.40 -12.91
N PRO A 110 -13.40 -1.80 -11.71
CA PRO A 110 -14.52 -1.84 -10.78
C PRO A 110 -15.79 -1.32 -11.44
N GLY A 111 -16.92 -1.93 -11.16
CA GLY A 111 -18.22 -1.49 -11.66
C GLY A 111 -18.59 -0.10 -11.12
N GLU A 112 -19.48 0.62 -11.83
CA GLU A 112 -19.95 1.94 -11.41
C GLU A 112 -20.52 1.95 -9.98
N GLY A 113 -21.23 0.89 -9.59
CA GLY A 113 -21.78 0.71 -8.24
C GLY A 113 -20.69 0.55 -7.18
N GLU A 114 -19.61 -0.17 -7.50
CA GLU A 114 -18.45 -0.34 -6.61
C GLU A 114 -17.71 1.00 -6.43
N LEU A 115 -17.50 1.74 -7.51
CA LEU A 115 -16.88 3.06 -7.47
C LEU A 115 -17.75 4.10 -6.72
N ALA A 116 -19.07 4.06 -6.93
CA ALA A 116 -20.01 4.94 -6.22
C ALA A 116 -19.96 4.68 -4.70
N ARG A 117 -19.91 3.40 -4.30
CA ARG A 117 -19.78 3.01 -2.91
C ARG A 117 -18.45 3.50 -2.31
N LEU A 118 -17.32 3.29 -2.98
CA LEU A 118 -16.02 3.80 -2.55
C LEU A 118 -16.05 5.32 -2.31
N ARG A 119 -16.60 6.07 -3.28
CA ARG A 119 -16.71 7.53 -3.16
C ARG A 119 -17.62 7.94 -2.02
N GLN A 120 -18.76 7.29 -1.84
CA GLN A 120 -19.73 7.63 -0.80
C GLN A 120 -19.16 7.39 0.61
N GLU A 121 -18.54 6.23 0.83
CA GLU A 121 -18.01 5.87 2.16
C GLU A 121 -16.72 6.63 2.50
N LEU A 122 -15.89 6.98 1.52
CA LEU A 122 -14.67 7.76 1.71
C LEU A 122 -14.87 9.30 1.61
N ALA A 123 -16.02 9.79 1.15
CA ALA A 123 -16.33 11.23 1.10
C ALA A 123 -16.86 11.80 2.44
N GLY A 124 -17.21 10.95 3.39
CA GLY A 124 -17.76 11.37 4.68
C GLY A 124 -16.69 11.98 5.58
N GLY A 125 -16.61 13.31 5.63
CA GLY A 125 -15.64 14.07 6.43
C GLY A 125 -15.55 13.63 7.89
N GLY A 126 -14.61 12.76 8.18
CA GLY A 126 -14.24 12.24 9.50
C GLY A 126 -12.78 12.55 9.83
N SER A 127 -12.30 12.05 10.97
CA SER A 127 -10.87 12.10 11.27
C SER A 127 -10.08 11.28 10.25
N THR A 128 -8.82 11.62 10.03
CA THR A 128 -7.88 10.85 9.20
C THR A 128 -7.94 9.37 9.53
N GLN A 129 -7.95 9.02 10.82
CA GLN A 129 -8.00 7.63 11.27
C GLN A 129 -9.31 6.92 10.89
N ALA A 130 -10.46 7.60 10.97
CA ALA A 130 -11.73 7.04 10.53
C ALA A 130 -11.75 6.77 9.02
N LEU A 131 -11.20 7.71 8.22
CA LEU A 131 -11.10 7.56 6.77
C LEU A 131 -10.22 6.37 6.35
N LEU A 132 -9.06 6.21 7.00
CA LEU A 132 -8.17 5.07 6.77
C LEU A 132 -8.81 3.74 7.21
N GLY A 133 -9.55 3.75 8.33
CA GLY A 133 -10.33 2.60 8.80
C GLY A 133 -11.36 2.17 7.76
N SER A 134 -12.17 3.12 7.29
CA SER A 134 -13.16 2.86 6.23
C SER A 134 -12.51 2.31 4.96
N ALA A 135 -11.37 2.87 4.53
CA ALA A 135 -10.65 2.37 3.36
C ALA A 135 -10.16 0.93 3.54
N SER A 136 -9.61 0.58 4.72
CA SER A 136 -9.18 -0.78 5.05
C SER A 136 -10.34 -1.76 5.07
N GLU A 137 -11.48 -1.38 5.68
CA GLU A 137 -12.69 -2.19 5.74
C GLU A 137 -13.32 -2.41 4.35
N LEU A 138 -13.37 -1.36 3.51
CA LEU A 138 -13.88 -1.44 2.15
C LEU A 138 -13.02 -2.36 1.28
N LEU A 139 -11.70 -2.20 1.32
CA LEU A 139 -10.77 -3.11 0.63
C LEU A 139 -11.02 -4.55 1.05
N SER A 140 -11.14 -4.80 2.35
CA SER A 140 -11.42 -6.13 2.86
C SER A 140 -12.78 -6.65 2.42
N ALA A 141 -13.83 -5.83 2.51
CA ALA A 141 -15.20 -6.24 2.16
C ALA A 141 -15.34 -6.58 0.68
N MET A 142 -14.72 -5.78 -0.21
CA MET A 142 -14.85 -5.92 -1.65
C MET A 142 -13.91 -6.98 -2.24
N SER A 143 -12.70 -7.13 -1.69
CA SER A 143 -11.74 -8.15 -2.12
C SER A 143 -11.99 -9.52 -1.49
N HIS A 144 -12.68 -9.57 -0.35
CA HIS A 144 -12.83 -10.73 0.53
C HIS A 144 -11.51 -11.18 1.19
N PHE A 145 -10.49 -10.32 1.23
CA PHE A 145 -9.19 -10.57 1.84
C PHE A 145 -8.86 -9.53 2.92
N VAL A 146 -7.64 -9.51 3.40
CA VAL A 146 -7.19 -8.53 4.40
C VAL A 146 -6.90 -7.21 3.72
N GLY A 147 -7.59 -6.14 4.12
CA GLY A 147 -7.28 -4.77 3.73
C GLY A 147 -6.22 -4.17 4.67
N VAL A 148 -5.22 -3.53 4.12
CA VAL A 148 -4.18 -2.81 4.86
C VAL A 148 -4.03 -1.41 4.32
N VAL A 149 -3.92 -0.44 5.22
CA VAL A 149 -3.73 0.98 4.86
C VAL A 149 -2.71 1.57 5.82
N SER A 150 -1.60 2.08 5.30
CA SER A 150 -0.64 2.83 6.12
C SER A 150 -1.18 4.22 6.42
N ALA A 151 -0.89 4.74 7.61
CA ALA A 151 -1.19 6.13 7.91
C ALA A 151 -0.39 7.08 6.99
N PRO A 152 -0.92 8.26 6.68
CA PRO A 152 -0.17 9.26 5.95
C PRO A 152 1.14 9.59 6.67
N ARG A 153 2.24 9.72 5.93
CA ARG A 153 3.50 10.17 6.49
C ARG A 153 3.35 11.60 6.96
N ARG A 154 3.27 11.78 8.26
CA ARG A 154 3.04 13.08 8.88
C ARG A 154 4.16 14.08 8.63
N GLU A 155 5.35 13.60 8.32
CA GLU A 155 6.48 14.43 7.90
C GLU A 155 6.17 15.33 6.69
N GLN A 156 5.16 14.96 5.90
CA GLN A 156 4.73 15.70 4.70
C GLN A 156 3.60 16.70 4.98
N PHE A 157 2.93 16.59 6.14
CA PHE A 157 1.89 17.55 6.50
C PHE A 157 2.51 18.82 7.09
N ALA A 158 2.02 19.96 6.62
CA ALA A 158 2.37 21.22 7.22
C ALA A 158 1.82 21.28 8.66
N PHE A 159 2.65 21.62 9.61
CA PHE A 159 2.16 21.93 10.93
C PHE A 159 1.57 23.35 10.96
N ARG A 160 0.49 23.52 11.71
CA ARG A 160 -0.19 24.80 11.87
C ARG A 160 0.25 25.52 13.14
N GLN A 161 0.36 24.76 14.22
CA GLN A 161 0.71 25.28 15.54
C GLN A 161 1.35 24.17 16.38
N ILE A 162 2.31 24.56 17.22
CA ILE A 162 2.89 23.71 18.25
C ILE A 162 2.85 24.44 19.59
N ASP A 163 2.52 23.70 20.66
CA ASP A 163 2.59 24.17 22.04
C ASP A 163 3.33 23.15 22.89
N PHE A 164 4.01 23.64 23.93
CA PHE A 164 4.72 22.81 24.88
C PHE A 164 4.24 23.08 26.30
N VAL A 165 3.95 22.03 27.05
CA VAL A 165 3.52 22.10 28.44
C VAL A 165 4.49 21.32 29.30
N ALA A 166 5.12 21.98 30.28
CA ALA A 166 5.97 21.29 31.25
C ALA A 166 5.11 20.34 32.08
N LEU A 167 5.58 19.11 32.23
CA LEU A 167 5.05 18.11 33.16
C LEU A 167 5.99 17.95 34.36
N ASP A 168 6.10 16.74 34.90
CA ASP A 168 6.97 16.46 36.03
C ASP A 168 8.42 16.23 35.59
N GLY A 169 9.39 16.87 36.22
CA GLY A 169 10.81 16.71 35.93
C GLY A 169 11.17 17.08 34.48
N ARG A 170 11.81 16.17 33.75
CA ARG A 170 12.26 16.38 32.38
C ARG A 170 11.24 15.99 31.31
N ARG A 171 9.97 15.89 31.67
CA ARG A 171 8.91 15.54 30.74
C ARG A 171 8.18 16.78 30.27
N VAL A 172 8.01 16.89 28.96
CA VAL A 172 7.29 17.98 28.30
C VAL A 172 6.21 17.35 27.42
N LEU A 173 4.98 17.84 27.54
CA LEU A 173 3.90 17.51 26.60
C LEU A 173 4.01 18.44 25.40
N ALA A 174 4.28 17.89 24.22
CA ALA A 174 4.19 18.60 22.96
C ALA A 174 2.79 18.38 22.36
N ILE A 175 2.12 19.46 21.97
CA ILE A 175 0.82 19.49 21.34
C ILE A 175 1.02 20.06 19.93
N LEU A 176 0.83 19.22 18.91
CA LEU A 176 0.96 19.62 17.50
C LEU A 176 -0.41 19.66 16.85
N VAL A 177 -0.71 20.76 16.19
CA VAL A 177 -1.90 20.94 15.36
C VAL A 177 -1.45 21.00 13.90
N PHE A 178 -1.99 20.11 13.07
CA PHE A 178 -1.67 20.05 11.65
C PHE A 178 -2.67 20.82 10.79
N ALA A 179 -2.32 21.03 9.51
CA ALA A 179 -3.16 21.76 8.57
C ALA A 179 -4.52 21.09 8.30
N ASP A 180 -4.62 19.78 8.51
CA ASP A 180 -5.86 18.98 8.46
C ASP A 180 -6.71 19.06 9.74
N ASN A 181 -6.36 19.95 10.68
CA ASN A 181 -6.94 20.13 12.01
C ASN A 181 -6.78 18.92 12.95
N GLU A 182 -5.95 17.94 12.60
CA GLU A 182 -5.63 16.87 13.52
C GLU A 182 -4.66 17.34 14.59
N VAL A 183 -4.88 16.88 15.82
CA VAL A 183 -4.06 17.22 16.98
C VAL A 183 -3.33 15.99 17.46
N GLN A 184 -2.01 16.10 17.55
CA GLN A 184 -1.16 15.09 18.18
C GLN A 184 -0.62 15.59 19.52
N ASN A 185 -0.74 14.73 20.51
CA ASN A 185 -0.16 14.95 21.82
C ASN A 185 0.97 13.96 22.07
N ARG A 186 2.13 14.44 22.49
CA ARG A 186 3.28 13.60 22.76
C ARG A 186 4.01 14.02 24.03
N VAL A 187 4.27 13.08 24.91
CA VAL A 187 5.18 13.29 26.03
C VAL A 187 6.60 13.01 25.55
N ILE A 188 7.47 13.98 25.67
CA ILE A 188 8.90 13.91 25.29
C ILE A 188 9.75 14.01 26.56
N GLU A 189 10.86 13.29 26.60
CA GLU A 189 11.86 13.39 27.66
C GLU A 189 13.01 14.28 27.19
N THR A 190 13.23 15.36 27.91
CA THR A 190 14.27 16.33 27.58
C THR A 190 15.55 16.06 28.36
N ARG A 191 16.69 16.50 27.83
CA ARG A 191 17.99 16.34 28.47
C ARG A 191 18.17 17.23 29.70
N GLN A 192 17.42 18.31 29.75
CA GLN A 192 17.46 19.33 30.82
C GLN A 192 16.05 19.75 31.21
N ASP A 193 15.93 20.40 32.36
CA ASP A 193 14.66 20.97 32.80
C ASP A 193 14.42 22.29 32.06
N PHE A 194 13.22 22.50 31.56
CA PHE A 194 12.78 23.74 30.91
C PHE A 194 11.84 24.51 31.81
N ALA A 195 12.14 25.79 31.99
CA ALA A 195 11.20 26.72 32.59
C ALA A 195 10.02 26.98 31.64
N PRO A 196 8.78 27.19 32.13
CA PRO A 196 7.62 27.45 31.28
C PRO A 196 7.84 28.57 30.26
N GLY A 197 8.52 29.64 30.61
CA GLY A 197 8.85 30.73 29.70
C GLY A 197 9.80 30.36 28.56
N GLN A 198 10.69 29.37 28.77
CA GLN A 198 11.58 28.88 27.70
C GLN A 198 10.79 28.02 26.70
N LEU A 199 9.86 27.19 27.19
CA LEU A 199 9.00 26.40 26.33
C LEU A 199 8.10 27.29 25.47
N GLU A 200 7.56 28.36 26.05
CA GLU A 200 6.76 29.34 25.32
C GLU A 200 7.59 30.08 24.24
N GLN A 201 8.82 30.44 24.55
CA GLN A 201 9.71 31.07 23.56
C GLN A 201 10.00 30.13 22.38
N VAL A 202 10.25 28.84 22.66
CA VAL A 202 10.49 27.84 21.60
C VAL A 202 9.23 27.65 20.78
N ALA A 203 8.05 27.54 21.40
CA ALA A 203 6.79 27.40 20.70
C ALA A 203 6.52 28.61 19.78
N ASN A 204 6.70 29.82 20.31
CA ASN A 204 6.51 31.05 19.56
C ASN A 204 7.48 31.15 18.38
N TYR A 205 8.74 30.79 18.58
CA TYR A 205 9.74 30.78 17.52
C TYR A 205 9.36 29.79 16.41
N LEU A 206 9.02 28.54 16.75
CA LEU A 206 8.62 27.53 15.79
C LEU A 206 7.34 27.94 15.03
N ASN A 207 6.36 28.47 15.71
CA ASN A 207 5.11 28.93 15.10
C ASN A 207 5.31 30.12 14.16
N ALA A 208 6.20 31.06 14.52
CA ALA A 208 6.44 32.25 13.72
C ALA A 208 7.22 31.96 12.43
N HIS A 209 8.17 31.02 12.47
CA HIS A 209 9.12 30.80 11.36
C HIS A 209 8.79 29.57 10.51
N PHE A 210 8.08 28.58 11.07
CA PHE A 210 7.91 27.29 10.42
C PHE A 210 6.44 26.85 10.26
N ALA A 211 5.45 27.60 10.77
CA ALA A 211 4.05 27.29 10.51
C ALA A 211 3.75 27.25 9.00
N GLY A 212 3.05 26.23 8.56
CA GLY A 212 2.75 26.00 7.15
C GLY A 212 3.81 25.21 6.38
N LEU A 213 4.93 24.85 7.01
CA LEU A 213 5.96 24.02 6.39
C LEU A 213 5.79 22.54 6.75
N PRO A 214 6.16 21.61 5.84
CA PRO A 214 6.28 20.20 6.15
C PRO A 214 7.32 19.93 7.24
N MET A 215 7.06 18.96 8.10
CA MET A 215 7.92 18.62 9.23
C MET A 215 9.36 18.28 8.83
N ALA A 216 9.55 17.57 7.72
CA ALA A 216 10.88 17.26 7.18
C ALA A 216 11.69 18.50 6.82
N GLU A 217 11.03 19.55 6.34
CA GLU A 217 11.66 20.83 5.96
C GLU A 217 12.07 21.64 7.18
N ILE A 218 11.29 21.59 8.25
CA ILE A 218 11.57 22.29 9.51
C ILE A 218 12.92 21.83 10.09
N ARG A 219 13.14 20.53 10.20
CA ARG A 219 14.38 19.96 10.70
C ARG A 219 15.59 20.46 9.90
N THR A 220 15.48 20.43 8.57
CA THR A 220 16.56 20.86 7.67
C THR A 220 16.86 22.35 7.85
N ARG A 221 15.82 23.19 7.93
CA ARG A 221 15.98 24.64 8.13
C ARG A 221 16.57 24.98 9.49
N LEU A 222 16.07 24.35 10.58
CA LEU A 222 16.63 24.54 11.92
C LEU A 222 18.12 24.20 11.99
N LEU A 223 18.55 23.10 11.33
CA LEU A 223 19.97 22.72 11.28
C LEU A 223 20.84 23.70 10.47
N LEU A 224 20.28 24.32 9.42
CA LEU A 224 20.97 25.36 8.64
C LEU A 224 21.11 26.64 9.46
N GLU A 225 20.00 27.07 10.10
CA GLU A 225 20.02 28.29 10.94
C GLU A 225 20.98 28.17 12.13
N LEU A 226 21.08 26.95 12.73
CA LEU A 226 22.05 26.70 13.80
C LEU A 226 23.49 26.88 13.38
N ARG A 227 23.85 26.62 12.10
CA ARG A 227 25.23 26.81 11.60
C ARG A 227 25.62 28.29 11.48
N ASP A 228 24.63 29.14 11.25
CA ASP A 228 24.84 30.57 11.00
C ASP A 228 24.53 31.46 12.22
N ALA A 229 24.09 30.87 13.33
CA ALA A 229 23.64 31.59 14.52
C ALA A 229 24.78 32.15 15.36
N ARG A 230 24.56 33.33 15.93
CA ARG A 230 25.42 33.92 17.00
C ARG A 230 24.96 33.40 18.38
N SER A 231 25.85 33.38 19.36
CA SER A 231 25.77 32.63 20.62
C SER A 231 24.45 32.70 21.45
N GLU A 232 23.71 33.79 21.39
CA GLU A 232 22.41 33.89 22.11
C GLU A 232 21.27 33.14 21.40
N LEU A 233 21.31 33.05 20.06
CA LEU A 233 20.35 32.33 19.26
C LEU A 233 20.64 30.83 19.25
N GLU A 234 21.90 30.42 19.43
CA GLU A 234 22.32 29.02 19.46
C GLU A 234 21.57 28.19 20.52
N GLN A 235 21.36 28.77 21.71
CA GLN A 235 20.67 28.07 22.78
C GLN A 235 19.18 27.86 22.45
N LEU A 236 18.49 28.86 21.92
CA LEU A 236 17.10 28.77 21.50
C LEU A 236 16.93 27.74 20.38
N LEU A 237 17.82 27.77 19.39
CA LEU A 237 17.80 26.83 18.28
C LEU A 237 18.11 25.39 18.73
N ALA A 238 19.08 25.20 19.62
CA ALA A 238 19.38 23.89 20.19
C ALA A 238 18.20 23.31 20.95
N HIS A 239 17.50 24.12 21.75
CA HIS A 239 16.27 23.72 22.45
C HIS A 239 15.15 23.41 21.45
N SER A 240 15.02 24.24 20.38
CA SER A 240 14.01 24.02 19.34
C SER A 240 14.24 22.71 18.61
N ILE A 241 15.50 22.37 18.28
CA ILE A 241 15.86 21.10 17.65
C ILE A 241 15.56 19.93 18.56
N GLU A 242 15.97 19.98 19.84
CA GLU A 242 15.74 18.90 20.79
C GLU A 242 14.27 18.59 20.96
N LEU A 243 13.44 19.61 21.15
CA LEU A 243 12.00 19.46 21.31
C LEU A 243 11.32 19.02 20.01
N ALA A 244 11.71 19.60 18.87
CA ALA A 244 11.18 19.23 17.57
C ALA A 244 11.52 17.78 17.20
N GLU A 245 12.76 17.33 17.32
CA GLU A 245 13.17 15.97 16.96
C GLU A 245 12.38 14.90 17.70
N GLN A 246 12.05 15.12 18.95
CA GLN A 246 11.27 14.17 19.74
C GLN A 246 9.75 14.30 19.50
N ALA A 247 9.25 15.53 19.35
CA ALA A 247 7.84 15.77 19.06
C ALA A 247 7.41 15.24 17.68
N LEU A 248 8.33 15.28 16.71
CA LEU A 248 8.09 15.00 15.31
C LEU A 248 8.33 13.53 14.90
N GLN A 249 8.73 12.64 15.82
CA GLN A 249 8.86 11.22 15.48
C GLN A 249 7.49 10.65 15.09
N PRO A 250 7.40 9.78 14.06
CA PRO A 250 6.15 9.14 13.70
C PRO A 250 5.59 8.31 14.88
N PRO A 251 4.26 8.31 15.11
CA PRO A 251 3.64 7.46 16.12
C PRO A 251 3.79 5.97 15.75
N ALA A 252 3.80 5.10 16.75
CA ALA A 252 3.95 3.65 16.55
C ALA A 252 2.74 2.97 15.87
N ASP A 253 1.61 3.67 15.70
CA ASP A 253 0.36 3.13 15.16
C ASP A 253 0.11 3.57 13.70
N ASP A 254 1.08 3.32 12.82
CA ASP A 254 1.08 3.85 11.45
C ASP A 254 0.36 2.97 10.42
N MET A 255 -0.44 1.97 10.85
CA MET A 255 -1.16 1.08 9.93
C MET A 255 -2.50 0.60 10.48
N LEU A 256 -3.52 0.62 9.63
CA LEU A 256 -4.83 0.03 9.87
C LEU A 256 -4.97 -1.28 9.08
N VAL A 257 -5.51 -2.31 9.72
CA VAL A 257 -5.69 -3.64 9.15
C VAL A 257 -7.11 -4.11 9.43
N ALA A 258 -7.83 -4.51 8.38
CA ALA A 258 -9.18 -5.03 8.49
C ALA A 258 -9.33 -6.40 7.82
N GLY A 259 -10.25 -7.23 8.33
CA GLY A 259 -10.62 -8.50 7.72
C GLY A 259 -9.62 -9.64 7.92
N GLN A 260 -8.78 -9.60 8.93
CA GLN A 260 -7.77 -10.64 9.23
C GLN A 260 -8.39 -12.05 9.30
N THR A 261 -9.59 -12.16 9.88
CA THR A 261 -10.31 -13.44 10.01
C THR A 261 -10.74 -14.04 8.67
N ARG A 262 -10.74 -13.27 7.58
CA ARG A 262 -11.09 -13.77 6.24
C ARG A 262 -10.07 -14.76 5.69
N LEU A 263 -8.85 -14.75 6.19
CA LEU A 263 -7.82 -15.74 5.83
C LEU A 263 -8.07 -17.12 6.44
N MET A 264 -8.84 -17.22 7.54
CA MET A 264 -9.14 -18.50 8.18
C MET A 264 -9.99 -19.44 7.32
N GLY A 265 -10.73 -18.93 6.34
CA GLY A 265 -11.56 -19.73 5.43
C GLY A 265 -10.86 -20.15 4.14
N VAL A 266 -9.59 -19.80 3.97
CA VAL A 266 -8.84 -20.08 2.73
C VAL A 266 -8.16 -21.45 2.83
N GLN A 267 -8.55 -22.40 1.96
CA GLN A 267 -7.98 -23.76 1.95
C GLN A 267 -6.45 -23.80 1.81
N ASP A 268 -5.88 -22.87 1.03
CA ASP A 268 -4.43 -22.77 0.81
C ASP A 268 -3.65 -22.32 2.07
N LEU A 269 -4.37 -21.83 3.09
CA LEU A 269 -3.83 -21.37 4.37
C LEU A 269 -4.37 -22.21 5.55
N SER A 270 -4.70 -23.48 5.31
CA SER A 270 -5.26 -24.39 6.33
C SER A 270 -4.26 -24.83 7.41
N ASP A 271 -2.97 -24.55 7.23
CA ASP A 271 -1.93 -24.78 8.22
C ASP A 271 -2.05 -23.79 9.39
N LEU A 272 -2.35 -24.33 10.57
CA LEU A 272 -2.62 -23.56 11.77
C LEU A 272 -1.39 -22.74 12.24
N GLU A 273 -0.17 -23.27 12.06
CA GLU A 273 1.06 -22.59 12.41
C GLU A 273 1.28 -21.37 11.51
N ARG A 274 1.08 -21.52 10.21
CA ARG A 274 1.17 -20.41 9.26
C ARG A 274 0.12 -19.32 9.50
N LEU A 275 -1.10 -19.71 9.83
CA LEU A 275 -2.13 -18.75 10.21
C LEU A 275 -1.72 -17.97 11.45
N ARG A 276 -1.17 -18.65 12.46
CA ARG A 276 -0.68 -18.01 13.68
C ARG A 276 0.44 -17.00 13.38
N GLU A 277 1.43 -17.39 12.60
CA GLU A 277 2.52 -16.49 12.17
C GLU A 277 2.00 -15.26 11.43
N LEU A 278 1.00 -15.43 10.54
CA LEU A 278 0.34 -14.31 9.86
C LEU A 278 -0.38 -13.37 10.83
N PHE A 279 -1.09 -13.92 11.84
CA PHE A 279 -1.76 -13.10 12.85
C PHE A 279 -0.77 -12.35 13.74
N GLU A 280 0.34 -12.98 14.13
CA GLU A 280 1.43 -12.33 14.85
C GLU A 280 2.03 -11.19 14.03
N LEU A 281 2.26 -11.40 12.73
CA LEU A 281 2.72 -10.38 11.80
C LEU A 281 1.74 -9.20 11.70
N PHE A 282 0.43 -9.45 11.57
CA PHE A 282 -0.58 -8.39 11.57
C PHE A 282 -0.64 -7.61 12.90
N SER A 283 -0.35 -8.28 14.00
CA SER A 283 -0.32 -7.65 15.33
C SER A 283 0.92 -6.78 15.52
N SER A 284 2.08 -7.19 15.00
CA SER A 284 3.32 -6.43 15.09
C SER A 284 3.35 -5.22 14.15
N LYS A 285 2.57 -5.23 13.07
CA LYS A 285 2.42 -4.17 12.04
C LYS A 285 3.72 -3.70 11.39
N ARG A 286 4.84 -3.70 12.13
CA ARG A 286 6.12 -3.09 11.72
C ARG A 286 6.70 -3.67 10.43
N GLU A 287 6.66 -4.97 10.30
CA GLU A 287 7.23 -5.67 9.14
C GLU A 287 6.40 -5.41 7.87
N ILE A 288 5.07 -5.39 8.03
CA ILE A 288 4.16 -5.06 6.92
C ILE A 288 4.38 -3.61 6.47
N LEU A 289 4.54 -2.67 7.42
CA LEU A 289 4.86 -1.29 7.11
C LEU A 289 6.16 -1.17 6.30
N GLN A 290 7.22 -1.87 6.69
CA GLN A 290 8.47 -1.89 5.93
C GLN A 290 8.28 -2.41 4.49
N LEU A 291 7.42 -3.41 4.29
CA LEU A 291 7.09 -3.92 2.97
C LEU A 291 6.28 -2.90 2.16
N LEU A 292 5.29 -2.25 2.78
CA LEU A 292 4.52 -1.18 2.16
C LEU A 292 5.41 0.01 1.77
N GLU A 293 6.39 0.36 2.59
CA GLU A 293 7.34 1.46 2.32
C GLU A 293 8.16 1.23 1.05
N ARG A 294 8.51 -0.02 0.72
CA ARG A 294 9.18 -0.34 -0.56
C ARG A 294 8.32 0.02 -1.78
N THR A 295 7.01 0.09 -1.60
CA THR A 295 6.06 0.42 -2.67
C THR A 295 6.01 1.93 -2.96
N ILE A 296 6.30 2.77 -1.98
CA ILE A 296 6.21 4.24 -2.09
C ILE A 296 7.14 4.81 -3.18
N GLN A 297 8.27 4.16 -3.42
CA GLN A 297 9.30 4.66 -4.34
C GLN A 297 8.97 4.45 -5.82
N ALA A 298 7.88 3.74 -6.15
CA ALA A 298 7.51 3.47 -7.53
C ALA A 298 6.04 3.81 -7.80
N PRO A 299 5.75 4.47 -8.91
CA PRO A 299 4.38 4.80 -9.30
C PRO A 299 3.57 3.55 -9.68
N GLY A 300 2.28 3.55 -9.33
CA GLY A 300 1.32 2.53 -9.72
C GLY A 300 1.22 1.35 -8.75
N VAL A 301 0.42 0.35 -9.16
CA VAL A 301 0.18 -0.85 -8.36
C VAL A 301 1.40 -1.76 -8.36
N ARG A 302 1.76 -2.26 -7.19
CA ARG A 302 2.78 -3.29 -7.01
C ARG A 302 2.19 -4.57 -6.45
N ILE A 303 2.75 -5.68 -6.91
CA ILE A 303 2.28 -7.00 -6.55
C ILE A 303 3.48 -7.81 -6.10
N PHE A 304 3.38 -8.41 -4.92
CA PHE A 304 4.37 -9.34 -4.38
C PHE A 304 3.70 -10.70 -4.24
N ILE A 305 4.27 -11.73 -4.85
CA ILE A 305 3.70 -13.07 -4.87
C ILE A 305 4.59 -14.03 -4.08
N GLY A 306 4.10 -14.49 -2.93
CA GLY A 306 4.78 -15.47 -2.10
C GLY A 306 6.17 -15.01 -1.65
N GLU A 307 7.21 -15.67 -2.13
CA GLU A 307 8.61 -15.44 -1.74
C GLU A 307 9.14 -14.04 -2.10
N GLU A 308 8.53 -13.35 -3.05
CA GLU A 308 8.92 -12.00 -3.46
C GLU A 308 8.75 -10.97 -2.33
N THR A 309 7.93 -11.27 -1.32
CA THR A 309 7.81 -10.44 -0.12
C THR A 309 9.10 -10.38 0.69
N GLY A 310 9.95 -11.40 0.57
CA GLY A 310 11.17 -11.57 1.36
C GLY A 310 10.93 -11.93 2.82
N MET A 311 9.68 -12.29 3.19
CA MET A 311 9.26 -12.56 4.56
C MET A 311 8.66 -13.96 4.68
N MET A 312 9.20 -14.77 5.59
CA MET A 312 8.75 -16.16 5.79
C MET A 312 7.24 -16.30 6.03
N PRO A 313 6.59 -15.52 6.91
CA PRO A 313 5.16 -15.65 7.14
C PRO A 313 4.29 -15.33 5.91
N LEU A 314 4.82 -14.54 4.97
CA LEU A 314 4.10 -14.13 3.76
C LEU A 314 4.34 -15.04 2.54
N GLN A 315 5.13 -16.10 2.65
CA GLN A 315 5.43 -17.01 1.51
C GLN A 315 4.17 -17.69 0.94
N GLY A 316 3.13 -17.89 1.77
CA GLY A 316 1.86 -18.50 1.35
C GLY A 316 0.87 -17.53 0.74
N VAL A 317 1.11 -16.23 0.79
CA VAL A 317 0.19 -15.17 0.41
C VAL A 317 0.74 -14.27 -0.69
N SER A 318 -0.10 -13.45 -1.25
CA SER A 318 0.26 -12.36 -2.15
C SER A 318 -0.21 -11.03 -1.57
N LEU A 319 0.54 -9.98 -1.86
CA LEU A 319 0.24 -8.61 -1.48
C LEU A 319 0.10 -7.75 -2.73
N VAL A 320 -1.03 -7.08 -2.88
CA VAL A 320 -1.29 -6.09 -3.95
C VAL A 320 -1.38 -4.73 -3.30
N THR A 321 -0.55 -3.78 -3.71
CA THR A 321 -0.44 -2.45 -3.09
C THR A 321 -0.52 -1.33 -4.10
N ALA A 322 -1.03 -0.18 -3.68
CA ALA A 322 -0.96 1.07 -4.43
C ALA A 322 -0.65 2.24 -3.50
N PRO A 323 0.18 3.20 -3.92
CA PRO A 323 0.36 4.45 -3.21
C PRO A 323 -0.89 5.32 -3.39
N TYR A 324 -1.35 5.97 -2.31
CA TYR A 324 -2.39 7.00 -2.41
C TYR A 324 -1.76 8.38 -2.26
N THR A 325 -2.20 9.30 -3.12
CA THR A 325 -1.55 10.60 -3.32
C THR A 325 -2.53 11.74 -3.15
N ALA A 326 -2.09 12.84 -2.54
CA ALA A 326 -2.83 14.09 -2.54
C ALA A 326 -1.89 15.24 -2.92
N ASN A 327 -2.37 16.16 -3.71
CA ASN A 327 -1.58 17.32 -4.21
C ASN A 327 -0.23 16.93 -4.87
N GLY A 328 -0.18 15.79 -5.55
CA GLY A 328 1.03 15.28 -6.20
C GLY A 328 2.06 14.63 -5.27
N GLN A 329 1.76 14.53 -3.98
CA GLN A 329 2.63 13.87 -3.00
C GLN A 329 2.04 12.53 -2.56
N VAL A 330 2.89 11.51 -2.41
CA VAL A 330 2.49 10.20 -1.88
C VAL A 330 2.33 10.33 -0.38
N LEU A 331 1.10 10.21 0.11
CA LEU A 331 0.79 10.27 1.54
C LEU A 331 1.08 8.94 2.25
N GLY A 332 0.75 7.84 1.59
CA GLY A 332 0.93 6.50 2.14
C GLY A 332 0.63 5.43 1.10
N VAL A 333 0.50 4.20 1.57
CA VAL A 333 0.22 3.02 0.75
C VAL A 333 -0.95 2.26 1.32
N LEU A 334 -1.79 1.75 0.44
CA LEU A 334 -2.83 0.80 0.81
C LEU A 334 -2.69 -0.49 0.00
N GLY A 335 -3.35 -1.55 0.45
CA GLY A 335 -3.28 -2.81 -0.26
C GLY A 335 -4.16 -3.90 0.30
N VAL A 336 -4.05 -5.05 -0.35
CA VAL A 336 -4.78 -6.27 0.00
C VAL A 336 -3.78 -7.41 0.16
N ILE A 337 -3.90 -8.15 1.26
CA ILE A 337 -3.16 -9.39 1.52
C ILE A 337 -4.14 -10.55 1.39
N GLY A 338 -3.84 -11.49 0.51
CA GLY A 338 -4.66 -12.67 0.27
C GLY A 338 -3.83 -13.88 -0.18
N PRO A 339 -4.45 -15.04 -0.43
CA PRO A 339 -3.74 -16.21 -0.91
C PRO A 339 -3.09 -15.95 -2.28
N LYS A 340 -2.08 -16.74 -2.66
CA LYS A 340 -1.51 -16.67 -4.03
C LYS A 340 -2.58 -16.85 -5.10
N ARG A 341 -3.64 -17.55 -4.79
CA ARG A 341 -4.81 -17.83 -5.61
C ARG A 341 -5.89 -16.77 -5.43
N MET A 342 -5.59 -15.51 -5.76
CA MET A 342 -6.60 -14.44 -5.74
C MET A 342 -7.00 -14.01 -7.17
N ALA A 343 -8.17 -13.41 -7.31
CA ALA A 343 -8.65 -12.84 -8.56
C ALA A 343 -7.94 -11.50 -8.86
N TYR A 344 -6.68 -11.58 -9.33
CA TYR A 344 -5.84 -10.41 -9.58
C TYR A 344 -6.47 -9.41 -10.56
N ASP A 345 -7.23 -9.91 -11.56
CA ASP A 345 -7.97 -9.11 -12.54
C ASP A 345 -8.97 -8.13 -11.91
N ARG A 346 -9.51 -8.46 -10.73
CA ARG A 346 -10.42 -7.61 -9.95
C ARG A 346 -9.71 -6.87 -8.82
N VAL A 347 -8.79 -7.54 -8.12
CA VAL A 347 -8.13 -6.98 -6.93
C VAL A 347 -7.21 -5.81 -7.31
N ILE A 348 -6.47 -5.91 -8.41
CA ILE A 348 -5.55 -4.85 -8.85
C ILE A 348 -6.31 -3.53 -9.15
N PRO A 349 -7.35 -3.52 -10.00
CA PRO A 349 -8.12 -2.31 -10.25
C PRO A 349 -8.87 -1.78 -9.03
N LEU A 350 -9.32 -2.66 -8.13
CA LEU A 350 -9.96 -2.26 -6.87
C LEU A 350 -8.99 -1.51 -5.97
N VAL A 351 -7.78 -2.03 -5.79
CA VAL A 351 -6.73 -1.40 -4.97
C VAL A 351 -6.36 -0.03 -5.55
N GLN A 352 -6.20 0.06 -6.88
CA GLN A 352 -5.91 1.34 -7.55
C GLN A 352 -7.06 2.34 -7.35
N ALA A 353 -8.30 1.93 -7.62
CA ALA A 353 -9.46 2.81 -7.47
C ALA A 353 -9.64 3.31 -6.03
N THR A 354 -9.38 2.44 -5.04
CA THR A 354 -9.43 2.84 -3.63
C THR A 354 -8.34 3.85 -3.30
N ALA A 355 -7.12 3.67 -3.83
CA ALA A 355 -6.02 4.62 -3.66
C ALA A 355 -6.34 6.00 -4.26
N ASP A 356 -6.92 6.03 -5.45
CA ASP A 356 -7.31 7.26 -6.14
C ASP A 356 -8.41 8.00 -5.36
N VAL A 357 -9.44 7.29 -4.90
CA VAL A 357 -10.54 7.89 -4.13
C VAL A 357 -10.06 8.36 -2.75
N LEU A 358 -9.24 7.57 -2.06
CA LEU A 358 -8.67 7.94 -0.76
C LEU A 358 -7.77 9.17 -0.90
N GLY A 359 -6.92 9.22 -1.92
CA GLY A 359 -6.06 10.38 -2.20
C GLY A 359 -6.88 11.65 -2.48
N ALA A 360 -7.96 11.53 -3.25
CA ALA A 360 -8.88 12.64 -3.51
C ALA A 360 -9.56 13.15 -2.23
N ALA A 361 -9.90 12.26 -1.28
CA ALA A 361 -10.50 12.63 0.00
C ALA A 361 -9.54 13.43 0.91
N PHE A 362 -8.23 13.27 0.75
CA PHE A 362 -7.21 14.09 1.43
C PHE A 362 -6.88 15.41 0.72
N SER A 363 -7.40 15.61 -0.48
CA SER A 363 -7.20 16.87 -1.21
C SER A 363 -8.29 17.87 -0.80
N PRO A 364 -7.94 19.10 -0.37
CA PRO A 364 -8.95 20.10 0.02
C PRO A 364 -9.87 20.41 -1.18
N PRO A 365 -11.18 20.57 -0.97
CA PRO A 365 -12.05 21.00 -2.04
C PRO A 365 -11.69 22.43 -2.46
N GLY A 366 -11.06 22.62 -3.64
CA GLY A 366 -10.91 23.96 -4.19
C GLY A 366 -9.61 24.35 -4.91
N ARG A 367 -8.67 23.44 -5.19
CA ARG A 367 -7.61 23.74 -6.15
C ARG A 367 -7.64 22.69 -7.27
N GLY A 368 -8.45 23.01 -8.29
CA GLY A 368 -8.28 22.38 -9.60
C GLY A 368 -6.85 22.64 -10.11
N PRO A 369 -6.31 21.79 -11.01
CA PRO A 369 -5.00 22.02 -11.61
C PRO A 369 -4.97 23.41 -12.21
N GLY A 370 -4.05 24.26 -11.72
CA GLY A 370 -3.79 25.56 -12.34
C GLY A 370 -3.46 25.38 -13.81
N PRO A 371 -3.83 26.33 -14.69
CA PRO A 371 -3.49 26.24 -16.10
C PRO A 371 -1.98 26.12 -16.21
N ALA A 372 -1.52 25.05 -16.88
CA ALA A 372 -0.15 24.88 -17.30
C ALA A 372 0.25 26.13 -18.09
N ASP A 373 1.28 26.80 -17.66
CA ASP A 373 1.93 27.88 -18.39
C ASP A 373 2.28 27.40 -19.81
N ALA A 374 1.69 28.10 -20.80
CA ALA A 374 1.96 27.93 -22.21
C ALA A 374 3.32 28.52 -22.57
#